data_97f626fe9d1e5b47ab7a9c54aa0aaeea
#
_entry.id   97f626fe9d1e5b47ab7a9c54aa0aaeea
#
_cell.length_a   1.000
_cell.length_b   1.000
_cell.length_c   1.000
_cell.angle_alpha   90.00
_cell.angle_beta   90.00
_cell.angle_gamma   90.00
#
_symmetry.space_group_name_H-M   'P 1'
#
loop_
_entity.id
_entity.type
_entity.pdbx_description
1 polymer ?
#
loop_
_entity_poly.entity_id
_entity_poly.type
_entity_poly.pdbx_seq_one_letter_code
_entity_poly.pdbx_strand_id
1 'polypeptide(L)'
;MSAPDNEAVTGTADGDSTTLSNTVSASLEVNPFVGEGGAYDSVRPAYPDEAVAALIDAAQRARGVDASGQGGPLRAADIGAGTGKMSELLARGGLLVDAVEPSEAMRAQASSIEGVTWHAGVAEETRLPNGVYDIVVFAQSWHWMDPERAGLEAARILAPGGALGIVWNQMAVSIPWVHRLTRIMRSGDVHRPDNPPTPGGGFAPMTLTQIAWEDRMTPEQILTLGTTRSSYIRSSEEGRARMQENLRWYLYDHLGYAPGEQVVIPYATLVWLTHL
;
A
#
# COMPACT_ATOMS: atom_id res chain seq x y z
N MET A 1 47.23 -32.23 60.22
CA MET A 1 48.31 -31.98 59.26
C MET A 1 47.79 -31.11 58.19
N SER A 2 48.10 -29.93 58.37
CA SER A 2 48.72 -28.81 57.63
C SER A 2 47.88 -28.29 56.49
N ALA A 3 47.36 -27.14 56.76
CA ALA A 3 47.22 -26.08 55.73
C ALA A 3 48.64 -25.53 55.43
N PRO A 4 48.88 -24.85 54.30
CA PRO A 4 48.78 -23.42 54.29
C PRO A 4 48.28 -22.94 52.89
N ASP A 5 47.93 -21.78 52.69
CA ASP A 5 48.14 -20.38 52.77
C ASP A 5 47.55 -19.66 51.55
N ASN A 6 46.87 -18.73 51.81
CA ASN A 6 46.42 -17.44 51.29
C ASN A 6 47.39 -16.77 50.28
N GLU A 7 46.87 -16.33 49.13
CA GLU A 7 47.33 -15.13 48.46
C GLU A 7 46.20 -14.42 47.67
N ALA A 8 45.93 -13.23 48.10
CA ALA A 8 45.03 -12.30 47.46
C ALA A 8 45.73 -11.61 46.29
N VAL A 9 45.10 -11.58 45.11
CA VAL A 9 45.46 -10.67 44.01
C VAL A 9 44.24 -9.87 43.63
N THR A 10 44.34 -8.61 43.93
CA THR A 10 43.46 -7.53 43.48
C THR A 10 43.63 -7.34 41.96
N GLY A 11 42.54 -7.43 41.22
CA GLY A 11 42.47 -7.13 39.77
C GLY A 11 41.24 -6.29 39.51
N THR A 12 41.50 -5.08 39.12
CA THR A 12 40.62 -3.99 38.75
C THR A 12 39.55 -4.37 37.73
N ALA A 13 38.33 -3.97 38.00
CA ALA A 13 37.20 -3.96 37.05
C ALA A 13 37.43 -2.94 35.95
N ASP A 14 37.64 -3.41 34.72
CA ASP A 14 37.39 -2.60 33.52
C ASP A 14 36.06 -3.05 32.95
N GLY A 15 35.11 -2.04 32.97
CA GLY A 15 33.79 -2.20 32.38
C GLY A 15 33.85 -2.24 30.88
N ASP A 16 33.50 -3.36 30.30
CA ASP A 16 33.21 -3.47 28.88
C ASP A 16 31.73 -3.15 28.64
N SER A 17 31.50 -1.87 28.31
CA SER A 17 30.21 -1.37 27.85
C SER A 17 30.12 -1.45 26.33
N THR A 18 30.02 -2.66 25.78
CA THR A 18 29.84 -2.84 24.34
C THR A 18 29.01 -4.09 24.08
N THR A 19 27.70 -3.98 24.24
CA THR A 19 26.76 -4.92 23.59
C THR A 19 25.30 -4.51 23.82
N LEU A 20 24.87 -3.35 23.30
CA LEU A 20 23.46 -3.08 22.99
C LEU A 20 23.38 -2.17 21.77
N SER A 21 23.90 -2.63 20.63
CA SER A 21 23.77 -1.89 19.37
C SER A 21 23.84 -2.83 18.18
N ASN A 22 22.99 -3.88 18.17
CA ASN A 22 22.86 -4.72 16.97
C ASN A 22 21.56 -5.55 17.01
N THR A 23 20.39 -4.86 16.97
CA THR A 23 19.11 -5.55 16.67
C THR A 23 18.04 -4.58 16.15
N VAL A 24 18.42 -3.56 15.39
CA VAL A 24 17.47 -2.72 14.62
C VAL A 24 18.03 -2.53 13.20
N SER A 25 18.41 -3.63 12.56
CA SER A 25 18.75 -3.63 11.14
C SER A 25 18.14 -4.87 10.48
N ALA A 26 16.82 -5.04 10.68
CA ALA A 26 16.06 -6.01 9.93
C ALA A 26 15.11 -5.23 9.01
N SER A 27 15.47 -5.24 7.73
CA SER A 27 14.60 -4.98 6.57
C SER A 27 13.90 -3.61 6.52
N LEU A 28 14.64 -2.55 6.30
CA LEU A 28 14.25 -1.60 5.26
C LEU A 28 14.45 -2.34 3.94
N GLU A 29 13.51 -3.19 3.55
CA GLU A 29 13.46 -3.69 2.18
C GLU A 29 13.41 -2.45 1.29
N VAL A 30 14.46 -2.26 0.50
CA VAL A 30 14.60 -1.16 -0.44
C VAL A 30 13.34 -1.12 -1.27
N ASN A 31 12.57 -0.04 -1.17
CA ASN A 31 11.39 0.18 -1.99
C ASN A 31 11.80 -0.01 -3.46
N PRO A 32 11.31 -1.04 -4.18
CA PRO A 32 11.76 -1.38 -5.52
C PRO A 32 11.40 -0.32 -6.57
N PHE A 33 10.60 0.68 -6.19
CA PHE A 33 10.06 1.72 -7.08
C PHE A 33 10.91 3.00 -7.13
N VAL A 34 12.12 3.00 -6.60
CA VAL A 34 13.06 4.11 -6.69
C VAL A 34 13.65 4.15 -8.09
N GLY A 35 13.05 4.91 -9.03
CA GLY A 35 13.69 5.28 -10.28
C GLY A 35 12.92 5.18 -11.59
N GLU A 36 11.73 4.58 -11.68
CA GLU A 36 10.99 4.43 -12.95
C GLU A 36 9.54 4.91 -12.83
N GLY A 37 9.30 6.18 -13.15
CA GLY A 37 8.01 6.77 -12.86
C GLY A 37 6.98 6.91 -13.98
N GLY A 38 7.40 7.20 -15.21
CA GLY A 38 6.46 7.60 -16.28
C GLY A 38 5.57 6.46 -16.80
N ALA A 39 6.11 5.24 -16.94
CA ALA A 39 5.36 4.07 -17.41
C ALA A 39 4.49 3.43 -16.31
N TYR A 40 4.86 3.66 -15.05
CA TYR A 40 4.17 3.08 -13.90
C TYR A 40 2.72 3.59 -13.78
N ASP A 41 2.52 4.88 -13.90
CA ASP A 41 1.23 5.52 -13.65
C ASP A 41 0.23 5.29 -14.79
N SER A 42 0.69 5.24 -16.04
CA SER A 42 -0.16 5.14 -17.22
C SER A 42 -0.87 3.80 -17.39
N VAL A 43 -0.32 2.71 -16.82
CA VAL A 43 -0.85 1.35 -17.00
C VAL A 43 -1.37 0.69 -15.72
N ARG A 44 -1.15 1.30 -14.55
CA ARG A 44 -1.74 0.81 -13.31
C ARG A 44 -3.22 1.14 -13.26
N PRO A 45 -4.08 0.14 -12.94
CA PRO A 45 -5.52 0.35 -12.92
C PRO A 45 -5.92 1.45 -11.93
N ALA A 46 -6.93 2.23 -12.28
CA ALA A 46 -7.60 3.14 -11.35
C ALA A 46 -8.42 2.36 -10.31
N TYR A 47 -8.98 3.07 -9.34
CA TYR A 47 -9.95 2.49 -8.41
C TYR A 47 -11.37 2.77 -8.94
N PRO A 48 -12.32 1.83 -8.78
CA PRO A 48 -13.71 2.08 -9.15
C PRO A 48 -14.33 3.16 -8.25
N ASP A 49 -15.25 3.95 -8.80
CA ASP A 49 -15.88 5.05 -8.10
C ASP A 49 -16.59 4.60 -6.82
N GLU A 50 -17.14 3.39 -6.81
CA GLU A 50 -17.79 2.78 -5.64
C GLU A 50 -16.83 2.55 -4.48
N ALA A 51 -15.56 2.24 -4.77
CA ALA A 51 -14.53 2.07 -3.74
C ALA A 51 -14.19 3.42 -3.10
N VAL A 52 -14.07 4.46 -3.91
CA VAL A 52 -13.81 5.83 -3.43
C VAL A 52 -15.02 6.34 -2.64
N ALA A 53 -16.23 6.13 -3.14
CA ALA A 53 -17.46 6.49 -2.43
C ALA A 53 -17.55 5.80 -1.05
N ALA A 54 -17.21 4.53 -0.95
CA ALA A 54 -17.22 3.80 0.32
C ALA A 54 -16.26 4.43 1.36
N LEU A 55 -15.09 4.91 0.93
CA LEU A 55 -14.14 5.63 1.78
C LEU A 55 -14.68 6.98 2.23
N ILE A 56 -15.25 7.76 1.29
CA ILE A 56 -15.84 9.07 1.57
C ILE A 56 -17.02 8.94 2.53
N ASP A 57 -17.91 7.98 2.30
CA ASP A 57 -19.03 7.67 3.19
C ASP A 57 -18.56 7.28 4.61
N ALA A 58 -17.45 6.55 4.72
CA ALA A 58 -16.87 6.22 6.01
C ALA A 58 -16.36 7.48 6.74
N ALA A 59 -15.68 8.39 6.04
CA ALA A 59 -15.23 9.67 6.57
C ALA A 59 -16.41 10.57 7.01
N GLN A 60 -17.50 10.61 6.23
CA GLN A 60 -18.71 11.35 6.57
C GLN A 60 -19.38 10.80 7.85
N ARG A 61 -19.52 9.49 7.94
CA ARG A 61 -20.06 8.85 9.15
C ARG A 61 -19.21 9.09 10.38
N ALA A 62 -17.87 9.04 10.23
CA ALA A 62 -16.92 9.32 11.31
C ALA A 62 -17.09 10.72 11.89
N ARG A 63 -17.30 11.73 11.05
CA ARG A 63 -17.55 13.11 11.50
C ARG A 63 -18.96 13.33 12.03
N GLY A 64 -19.91 12.43 11.78
CA GLY A 64 -21.34 12.65 12.10
C GLY A 64 -21.96 13.72 11.22
N VAL A 65 -21.42 13.93 10.01
CA VAL A 65 -21.99 14.88 9.03
C VAL A 65 -23.18 14.23 8.35
N ASP A 66 -24.33 14.85 8.51
CA ASP A 66 -25.48 14.54 7.65
C ASP A 66 -25.32 15.18 6.27
N ALA A 67 -26.23 14.88 5.36
CA ALA A 67 -26.22 15.41 4.00
C ALA A 67 -26.29 16.96 3.89
N SER A 68 -26.34 17.67 5.02
CA SER A 68 -26.38 19.15 5.07
C SER A 68 -24.99 19.80 5.05
N GLY A 69 -23.90 19.02 5.19
CA GLY A 69 -22.52 19.50 5.01
C GLY A 69 -22.03 20.53 6.05
N GLN A 70 -22.66 20.60 7.21
CA GLN A 70 -22.19 21.50 8.28
C GLN A 70 -20.97 20.90 8.99
N GLY A 71 -19.78 21.49 8.82
CA GLY A 71 -18.58 21.04 9.56
C GLY A 71 -17.24 21.28 8.86
N GLY A 72 -17.23 21.98 7.70
CA GLY A 72 -16.02 22.19 6.90
C GLY A 72 -15.61 20.94 6.09
N PRO A 73 -14.54 21.01 5.26
CA PRO A 73 -14.11 19.92 4.41
C PRO A 73 -13.63 18.72 5.27
N LEU A 74 -13.96 17.52 4.81
CA LEU A 74 -13.43 16.28 5.37
C LEU A 74 -11.92 16.19 5.13
N ARG A 75 -11.19 15.56 6.06
CA ARG A 75 -9.74 15.38 5.96
C ARG A 75 -9.38 13.91 5.84
N ALA A 76 -8.57 13.59 4.86
CA ALA A 76 -8.02 12.26 4.66
C ALA A 76 -6.49 12.27 4.79
N ALA A 77 -5.92 11.18 5.32
CA ALA A 77 -4.50 10.86 5.18
C ALA A 77 -4.36 9.64 4.28
N ASP A 78 -3.64 9.75 3.16
CA ASP A 78 -3.32 8.64 2.25
C ASP A 78 -1.88 8.19 2.52
N ILE A 79 -1.72 6.98 3.07
CA ILE A 79 -0.45 6.49 3.59
C ILE A 79 0.18 5.47 2.64
N GLY A 80 1.41 5.74 2.22
CA GLY A 80 2.06 5.04 1.11
C GLY A 80 1.40 5.42 -0.21
N ALA A 81 1.19 6.71 -0.40
CA ALA A 81 0.38 7.28 -1.48
C ALA A 81 0.95 7.03 -2.89
N GLY A 82 2.24 6.67 -3.00
CA GLY A 82 2.90 6.42 -4.27
C GLY A 82 2.89 7.65 -5.17
N THR A 83 2.29 7.52 -6.35
CA THR A 83 2.10 8.61 -7.31
C THR A 83 0.80 9.43 -7.06
N GLY A 84 0.02 9.08 -6.03
CA GLY A 84 -1.14 9.85 -5.60
C GLY A 84 -2.46 9.48 -6.25
N LYS A 85 -2.60 8.32 -6.87
CA LYS A 85 -3.87 7.91 -7.51
C LYS A 85 -5.07 7.95 -6.56
N MET A 86 -4.93 7.40 -5.35
CA MET A 86 -6.00 7.45 -4.35
C MET A 86 -6.17 8.86 -3.80
N SER A 87 -5.05 9.55 -3.54
CA SER A 87 -5.07 10.94 -3.07
C SER A 87 -5.86 11.85 -4.01
N GLU A 88 -5.65 11.74 -5.33
CA GLU A 88 -6.38 12.50 -6.35
C GLU A 88 -7.87 12.19 -6.34
N LEU A 89 -8.25 10.92 -6.23
CA LEU A 89 -9.65 10.51 -6.21
C LEU A 89 -10.38 11.02 -4.96
N LEU A 90 -9.73 10.96 -3.79
CA LEU A 90 -10.26 11.50 -2.54
C LEU A 90 -10.40 13.03 -2.61
N ALA A 91 -9.39 13.72 -3.17
CA ALA A 91 -9.44 15.18 -3.36
C ALA A 91 -10.55 15.60 -4.33
N ARG A 92 -10.72 14.89 -5.45
CA ARG A 92 -11.86 15.09 -6.38
C ARG A 92 -13.22 14.84 -5.70
N GLY A 93 -13.25 13.94 -4.72
CA GLY A 93 -14.42 13.70 -3.86
C GLY A 93 -14.67 14.77 -2.80
N GLY A 94 -13.87 15.86 -2.79
CA GLY A 94 -14.04 17.01 -1.90
C GLY A 94 -13.32 16.93 -0.57
N LEU A 95 -12.41 15.98 -0.37
CA LEU A 95 -11.60 15.88 0.84
C LEU A 95 -10.31 16.70 0.72
N LEU A 96 -9.87 17.25 1.83
CA LEU A 96 -8.49 17.74 1.97
C LEU A 96 -7.59 16.54 2.29
N VAL A 97 -6.58 16.30 1.46
CA VAL A 97 -5.76 15.09 1.53
C VAL A 97 -4.33 15.44 1.91
N ASP A 98 -3.83 14.81 2.98
CA ASP A 98 -2.42 14.77 3.30
C ASP A 98 -1.85 13.43 2.85
N ALA A 99 -1.01 13.43 1.79
CA ALA A 99 -0.42 12.23 1.19
C ALA A 99 0.97 11.98 1.76
N VAL A 100 1.20 10.81 2.35
CA VAL A 100 2.49 10.41 2.95
C VAL A 100 3.15 9.35 2.07
N GLU A 101 4.34 9.65 1.57
CA GLU A 101 5.11 8.73 0.72
C GLU A 101 6.62 8.91 0.98
N PRO A 102 7.37 7.84 1.30
CA PRO A 102 8.81 7.93 1.54
C PRO A 102 9.64 8.24 0.29
N SER A 103 9.21 7.76 -0.90
CA SER A 103 9.95 7.92 -2.14
C SER A 103 9.82 9.33 -2.71
N GLU A 104 10.93 10.07 -2.76
CA GLU A 104 10.99 11.40 -3.39
C GLU A 104 10.63 11.32 -4.88
N ALA A 105 11.08 10.28 -5.58
CA ALA A 105 10.81 10.08 -7.00
C ALA A 105 9.32 9.90 -7.29
N MET A 106 8.58 9.20 -6.40
CA MET A 106 7.12 9.06 -6.51
C MET A 106 6.41 10.38 -6.21
N ARG A 107 6.78 11.07 -5.13
CA ARG A 107 6.19 12.38 -4.80
C ARG A 107 6.40 13.41 -5.90
N ALA A 108 7.58 13.43 -6.55
CA ALA A 108 7.89 14.37 -7.62
C ALA A 108 7.00 14.19 -8.86
N GLN A 109 6.49 12.99 -9.11
CA GLN A 109 5.58 12.73 -10.23
C GLN A 109 4.16 13.22 -9.97
N ALA A 110 3.76 13.26 -8.70
CA ALA A 110 2.42 13.60 -8.25
C ALA A 110 2.29 15.08 -7.80
N SER A 111 3.30 15.89 -7.97
CA SER A 111 3.48 17.21 -7.33
C SER A 111 2.48 18.30 -7.73
N SER A 112 1.51 18.03 -8.60
CA SER A 112 0.53 19.02 -9.10
C SER A 112 -0.92 18.64 -8.87
N ILE A 113 -1.23 17.72 -7.93
CA ILE A 113 -2.63 17.33 -7.66
C ILE A 113 -3.26 18.40 -6.74
N GLU A 114 -4.28 19.08 -7.24
CA GLU A 114 -5.04 20.07 -6.46
C GLU A 114 -5.75 19.41 -5.28
N GLY A 115 -5.68 20.05 -4.11
CA GLY A 115 -6.28 19.53 -2.86
C GLY A 115 -5.45 18.49 -2.13
N VAL A 116 -4.23 18.18 -2.61
CA VAL A 116 -3.31 17.23 -1.97
C VAL A 116 -2.05 17.93 -1.46
N THR A 117 -1.74 17.72 -0.18
CA THR A 117 -0.49 18.15 0.45
C THR A 117 0.44 16.94 0.63
N TRP A 118 1.68 17.06 0.17
CA TRP A 118 2.65 15.95 0.20
C TRP A 118 3.58 16.02 1.39
N HIS A 119 3.78 14.86 2.04
CA HIS A 119 4.68 14.68 3.18
C HIS A 119 5.65 13.53 2.92
N ALA A 120 6.93 13.76 3.26
CA ALA A 120 7.93 12.69 3.32
C ALA A 120 7.79 11.96 4.66
N GLY A 121 7.44 10.68 4.65
CA GLY A 121 7.24 9.89 5.87
C GLY A 121 7.01 8.42 5.55
N VAL A 122 7.02 7.61 6.60
CA VAL A 122 6.65 6.18 6.56
C VAL A 122 5.36 5.97 7.34
N ALA A 123 4.72 4.84 7.14
CA ALA A 123 3.43 4.53 7.77
C ALA A 123 3.49 4.47 9.30
N GLU A 124 4.61 4.01 9.81
CA GLU A 124 4.86 3.83 11.24
C GLU A 124 5.24 5.15 11.96
N GLU A 125 5.54 6.23 11.19
CA GLU A 125 5.89 7.57 11.66
C GLU A 125 5.56 8.60 10.58
N THR A 126 4.29 8.99 10.47
CA THR A 126 3.81 9.90 9.42
C THR A 126 4.19 11.35 9.64
N ARG A 127 4.45 11.73 10.89
CA ARG A 127 4.62 13.12 11.37
C ARG A 127 3.41 14.02 11.17
N LEU A 128 2.27 13.45 10.86
CA LEU A 128 1.01 14.17 10.76
C LEU A 128 0.46 14.52 12.16
N PRO A 129 -0.39 15.55 12.29
CA PRO A 129 -0.95 15.97 13.57
C PRO A 129 -1.89 14.91 14.17
N ASN A 130 -1.99 14.89 15.52
CA ASN A 130 -2.85 13.97 16.26
C ASN A 130 -4.32 14.35 16.10
N GLY A 131 -5.19 13.36 15.94
CA GLY A 131 -6.64 13.51 16.10
C GLY A 131 -7.31 14.42 15.07
N VAL A 132 -6.80 14.48 13.84
CA VAL A 132 -7.21 15.45 12.83
C VAL A 132 -7.99 14.84 11.67
N TYR A 133 -7.72 13.58 11.31
CA TYR A 133 -8.23 12.98 10.09
C TYR A 133 -9.54 12.24 10.33
N ASP A 134 -10.50 12.44 9.44
CA ASP A 134 -11.77 11.71 9.44
C ASP A 134 -11.59 10.30 8.90
N ILE A 135 -10.61 10.13 8.01
CA ILE A 135 -10.22 8.83 7.47
C ILE A 135 -8.71 8.77 7.22
N VAL A 136 -8.13 7.61 7.53
CA VAL A 136 -6.78 7.20 7.10
C VAL A 136 -6.93 6.07 6.09
N VAL A 137 -6.25 6.18 4.95
CA VAL A 137 -6.35 5.21 3.84
C VAL A 137 -4.98 4.62 3.54
N PHE A 138 -4.96 3.30 3.35
CA PHE A 138 -3.82 2.54 2.83
C PHE A 138 -4.25 1.88 1.51
N ALA A 139 -3.95 2.51 0.39
CA ALA A 139 -4.32 2.00 -0.93
C ALA A 139 -3.15 1.28 -1.58
N GLN A 140 -3.21 -0.06 -1.71
CA GLN A 140 -2.13 -0.91 -2.24
C GLN A 140 -0.79 -0.79 -1.48
N SER A 141 -0.80 -0.33 -0.24
CA SER A 141 0.41 -0.05 0.54
C SER A 141 0.55 -0.90 1.80
N TRP A 142 -0.54 -1.34 2.41
CA TRP A 142 -0.56 -2.03 3.71
C TRP A 142 0.40 -3.22 3.85
N HIS A 143 0.60 -4.00 2.79
CA HIS A 143 1.46 -5.19 2.79
C HIS A 143 2.97 -4.90 2.85
N TRP A 144 3.36 -3.61 2.82
CA TRP A 144 4.75 -3.17 2.97
C TRP A 144 5.10 -2.70 4.38
N MET A 145 4.12 -2.64 5.28
CA MET A 145 4.21 -1.96 6.56
C MET A 145 4.16 -2.95 7.72
N ASP A 146 4.66 -2.53 8.87
CA ASP A 146 4.41 -3.22 10.12
C ASP A 146 2.96 -2.93 10.55
N PRO A 147 2.05 -3.93 10.54
CA PRO A 147 0.63 -3.69 10.77
C PRO A 147 0.32 -3.19 12.18
N GLU A 148 1.11 -3.59 13.19
CA GLU A 148 0.94 -3.13 14.57
C GLU A 148 1.32 -1.64 14.68
N ARG A 149 2.49 -1.27 14.19
CA ARG A 149 3.00 0.10 14.28
C ARG A 149 2.23 1.07 13.38
N ALA A 150 1.93 0.65 12.14
CA ALA A 150 1.14 1.46 11.22
C ALA A 150 -0.30 1.66 11.73
N GLY A 151 -0.88 0.64 12.35
CA GLY A 151 -2.19 0.74 13.00
C GLY A 151 -2.20 1.71 14.17
N LEU A 152 -1.19 1.64 15.06
CA LEU A 152 -1.03 2.59 16.17
C LEU A 152 -0.86 4.03 15.69
N GLU A 153 -0.09 4.24 14.63
CA GLU A 153 0.09 5.57 14.03
C GLU A 153 -1.20 6.08 13.38
N ALA A 154 -1.92 5.22 12.66
CA ALA A 154 -3.23 5.57 12.11
C ALA A 154 -4.21 5.97 13.22
N ALA A 155 -4.26 5.21 14.32
CA ALA A 155 -5.10 5.53 15.48
C ALA A 155 -4.71 6.89 16.11
N ARG A 156 -3.41 7.23 16.16
CA ARG A 156 -2.93 8.51 16.70
C ARG A 156 -3.41 9.71 15.89
N ILE A 157 -3.39 9.61 14.55
CA ILE A 157 -3.73 10.73 13.66
C ILE A 157 -5.23 10.87 13.40
N LEU A 158 -6.00 9.79 13.54
CA LEU A 158 -7.45 9.80 13.39
C LEU A 158 -8.14 10.67 14.45
N ALA A 159 -9.14 11.41 14.02
CA ALA A 159 -10.08 12.08 14.91
C ALA A 159 -10.90 11.05 15.71
N PRO A 160 -11.47 11.41 16.88
CA PRO A 160 -12.36 10.51 17.61
C PRO A 160 -13.50 9.98 16.73
N GLY A 161 -13.63 8.65 16.64
CA GLY A 161 -14.57 7.98 15.75
C GLY A 161 -14.14 7.93 14.28
N GLY A 162 -12.92 8.37 13.96
CA GLY A 162 -12.36 8.33 12.62
C GLY A 162 -12.26 6.93 12.04
N ALA A 163 -12.28 6.83 10.71
CA ALA A 163 -12.27 5.57 9.97
C ALA A 163 -10.87 5.21 9.46
N LEU A 164 -10.56 3.92 9.44
CA LEU A 164 -9.39 3.35 8.75
C LEU A 164 -9.87 2.55 7.54
N GLY A 165 -9.35 2.88 6.34
CA GLY A 165 -9.59 2.16 5.10
C GLY A 165 -8.34 1.47 4.57
N ILE A 166 -8.42 0.17 4.28
CA ILE A 166 -7.36 -0.59 3.61
C ILE A 166 -7.93 -1.11 2.30
N VAL A 167 -7.29 -0.73 1.18
CA VAL A 167 -7.82 -0.99 -0.17
C VAL A 167 -6.82 -1.81 -0.97
N TRP A 168 -7.28 -2.94 -1.51
CA TRP A 168 -6.55 -3.71 -2.50
C TRP A 168 -7.34 -3.81 -3.80
N ASN A 169 -6.66 -3.47 -4.88
CA ASN A 169 -7.16 -3.59 -6.23
C ASN A 169 -6.40 -4.73 -6.90
N GLN A 170 -7.08 -5.80 -7.25
CA GLN A 170 -6.46 -7.01 -7.78
C GLN A 170 -7.25 -7.60 -8.93
N MET A 171 -6.57 -8.31 -9.82
CA MET A 171 -7.22 -9.07 -10.88
C MET A 171 -8.08 -10.20 -10.27
N ALA A 172 -9.22 -10.51 -10.91
CA ALA A 172 -10.15 -11.54 -10.44
C ALA A 172 -9.60 -12.96 -10.67
N VAL A 173 -8.72 -13.41 -9.77
CA VAL A 173 -8.02 -14.71 -9.86
C VAL A 173 -8.93 -15.93 -9.75
N SER A 174 -10.21 -15.78 -9.46
CA SER A 174 -11.23 -16.83 -9.56
C SER A 174 -11.49 -17.25 -11.00
N ILE A 175 -11.11 -16.42 -11.98
CA ILE A 175 -11.26 -16.67 -13.41
C ILE A 175 -9.97 -17.34 -13.94
N PRO A 176 -10.04 -18.55 -14.50
CA PRO A 176 -8.83 -19.34 -14.78
C PRO A 176 -7.78 -18.65 -15.67
N TRP A 177 -8.21 -17.94 -16.73
CA TRP A 177 -7.27 -17.25 -17.61
C TRP A 177 -6.64 -16.01 -16.93
N VAL A 178 -7.39 -15.30 -16.11
CA VAL A 178 -6.89 -14.19 -15.31
C VAL A 178 -5.89 -14.69 -14.27
N HIS A 179 -6.20 -15.78 -13.57
CA HIS A 179 -5.28 -16.42 -12.63
C HIS A 179 -3.95 -16.80 -13.30
N ARG A 180 -4.01 -17.38 -14.53
CA ARG A 180 -2.79 -17.70 -15.28
C ARG A 180 -2.00 -16.45 -15.65
N LEU A 181 -2.67 -15.37 -16.07
CA LEU A 181 -2.05 -14.08 -16.37
C LEU A 181 -1.31 -13.54 -15.14
N THR A 182 -1.96 -13.52 -13.97
CA THR A 182 -1.33 -13.04 -12.71
C THR A 182 -0.13 -13.88 -12.31
N ARG A 183 -0.17 -15.18 -12.51
CA ARG A 183 0.97 -16.08 -12.23
C ARG A 183 2.16 -15.82 -13.15
N ILE A 184 1.93 -15.54 -14.43
CA ILE A 184 3.00 -15.17 -15.37
C ILE A 184 3.65 -13.85 -14.92
N MET A 185 2.84 -12.85 -14.57
CA MET A 185 3.31 -11.55 -14.08
C MET A 185 3.86 -11.60 -12.66
N ARG A 186 3.63 -12.70 -11.90
CA ARG A 186 3.93 -12.79 -10.46
C ARG A 186 3.40 -11.55 -9.71
N SER A 187 2.13 -11.21 -9.98
CA SER A 187 1.54 -9.94 -9.59
C SER A 187 1.26 -9.80 -8.09
N GLY A 188 1.28 -10.88 -7.31
CA GLY A 188 0.98 -10.86 -5.89
C GLY A 188 -0.49 -10.61 -5.55
N ASP A 189 -1.42 -10.79 -6.52
CA ASP A 189 -2.87 -10.64 -6.31
C ASP A 189 -3.41 -11.83 -5.49
N VAL A 190 -3.17 -11.77 -4.18
CA VAL A 190 -3.39 -12.89 -3.24
C VAL A 190 -4.24 -12.50 -2.04
N HIS A 191 -4.75 -11.26 -2.01
CA HIS A 191 -5.58 -10.82 -0.89
C HIS A 191 -6.94 -11.51 -0.93
N ARG A 192 -7.33 -12.08 0.20
CA ARG A 192 -8.52 -12.93 0.29
C ARG A 192 -9.59 -12.27 1.14
N PRO A 193 -10.86 -12.35 0.72
CA PRO A 193 -11.99 -11.84 1.50
C PRO A 193 -12.16 -12.50 2.88
N ASP A 194 -11.66 -13.71 3.06
CA ASP A 194 -11.71 -14.46 4.32
C ASP A 194 -10.49 -14.25 5.23
N ASN A 195 -9.56 -13.34 4.84
CA ASN A 195 -8.38 -13.01 5.61
C ASN A 195 -8.28 -11.47 5.81
N PRO A 196 -9.06 -10.91 6.75
CA PRO A 196 -9.05 -9.47 7.02
C PRO A 196 -7.69 -8.99 7.54
N PRO A 197 -7.28 -7.76 7.19
CA PRO A 197 -6.12 -7.14 7.83
C PRO A 197 -6.37 -6.91 9.31
N THR A 198 -5.30 -6.99 10.11
CA THR A 198 -5.36 -6.84 11.57
C THR A 198 -4.45 -5.68 12.00
N PRO A 199 -4.93 -4.44 11.93
CA PRO A 199 -4.16 -3.28 12.40
C PRO A 199 -4.03 -3.28 13.92
N GLY A 200 -2.89 -2.82 14.44
CA GLY A 200 -2.77 -2.39 15.85
C GLY A 200 -3.66 -1.20 16.15
N GLY A 201 -3.66 -0.70 17.41
CA GLY A 201 -4.34 0.54 17.76
C GLY A 201 -5.78 0.44 18.27
N GLY A 202 -6.30 -0.77 18.47
CA GLY A 202 -7.59 -0.98 19.14
C GLY A 202 -8.83 -0.76 18.28
N PHE A 203 -8.67 -0.86 16.96
CA PHE A 203 -9.78 -0.75 16.00
C PHE A 203 -10.84 -1.84 16.20
N ALA A 204 -12.08 -1.52 15.86
CA ALA A 204 -13.18 -2.49 15.76
C ALA A 204 -12.87 -3.57 14.67
N PRO A 205 -13.58 -4.70 14.64
CA PRO A 205 -13.43 -5.66 13.55
C PRO A 205 -13.67 -5.01 12.18
N MET A 206 -12.82 -5.35 11.21
CA MET A 206 -12.93 -4.81 9.86
C MET A 206 -14.16 -5.34 9.12
N THR A 207 -14.80 -4.49 8.37
CA THR A 207 -15.87 -4.84 7.43
C THR A 207 -15.34 -4.77 6.00
N LEU A 208 -15.79 -5.72 5.15
CA LEU A 208 -15.39 -5.79 3.74
C LEU A 208 -16.51 -5.36 2.82
N THR A 209 -16.19 -4.45 1.89
CA THR A 209 -16.94 -4.24 0.65
C THR A 209 -16.10 -4.74 -0.51
N GLN A 210 -16.64 -5.69 -1.28
CA GLN A 210 -15.98 -6.21 -2.47
C GLN A 210 -16.70 -5.69 -3.72
N ILE A 211 -15.93 -5.07 -4.62
CA ILE A 211 -16.44 -4.44 -5.83
C ILE A 211 -15.82 -5.15 -7.04
N ALA A 212 -16.66 -5.74 -7.86
CA ALA A 212 -16.25 -6.35 -9.12
C ALA A 212 -16.36 -5.31 -10.24
N TRP A 213 -15.33 -5.19 -11.06
CA TRP A 213 -15.29 -4.25 -12.18
C TRP A 213 -14.35 -4.77 -13.28
N GLU A 214 -14.30 -4.07 -14.39
CA GLU A 214 -13.50 -4.46 -15.55
C GLU A 214 -12.57 -3.32 -15.95
N ASP A 215 -11.32 -3.67 -16.25
CA ASP A 215 -10.35 -2.78 -16.88
C ASP A 215 -10.15 -3.18 -18.35
N ARG A 216 -9.99 -2.19 -19.22
CA ARG A 216 -9.79 -2.40 -20.66
C ARG A 216 -8.39 -1.98 -21.06
N MET A 217 -7.59 -2.95 -21.46
CA MET A 217 -6.18 -2.75 -21.81
C MET A 217 -5.90 -3.43 -23.15
N THR A 218 -4.95 -2.88 -23.91
CA THR A 218 -4.40 -3.64 -25.05
C THR A 218 -3.35 -4.64 -24.56
N PRO A 219 -3.01 -5.68 -25.35
CA PRO A 219 -1.90 -6.59 -25.03
C PRO A 219 -0.60 -5.86 -24.69
N GLU A 220 -0.29 -4.77 -25.41
CA GLU A 220 0.91 -3.95 -25.20
C GLU A 220 0.89 -3.26 -23.83
N GLN A 221 -0.28 -2.76 -23.41
CA GLN A 221 -0.47 -2.18 -22.10
C GLN A 221 -0.32 -3.23 -20.98
N ILE A 222 -0.82 -4.47 -21.22
CA ILE A 222 -0.65 -5.58 -20.26
C ILE A 222 0.82 -6.00 -20.16
N LEU A 223 1.56 -6.03 -21.27
CA LEU A 223 3.01 -6.25 -21.27
C LEU A 223 3.73 -5.18 -20.44
N THR A 224 3.36 -3.93 -20.63
CA THR A 224 3.90 -2.79 -19.86
C THR A 224 3.50 -2.90 -18.39
N LEU A 225 2.25 -3.24 -18.07
CA LEU A 225 1.81 -3.48 -16.69
C LEU A 225 2.67 -4.55 -16.00
N GLY A 226 3.04 -5.61 -16.71
CA GLY A 226 3.95 -6.64 -16.20
C GLY A 226 5.29 -6.08 -15.75
N THR A 227 5.85 -5.08 -16.44
CA THR A 227 7.15 -4.46 -16.08
C THR A 227 7.08 -3.62 -14.81
N THR A 228 5.89 -3.14 -14.43
CA THR A 228 5.69 -2.31 -13.24
C THR A 228 5.55 -3.12 -11.95
N ARG A 229 5.54 -4.45 -12.01
CA ARG A 229 5.41 -5.30 -10.82
C ARG A 229 6.72 -5.39 -10.06
N SER A 230 6.66 -5.36 -8.73
CA SER A 230 7.84 -5.47 -7.85
C SER A 230 8.65 -6.74 -8.13
N SER A 231 7.98 -7.84 -8.48
CA SER A 231 8.60 -9.10 -8.88
C SER A 231 9.44 -8.97 -10.15
N TYR A 232 9.00 -8.18 -11.14
CA TYR A 232 9.76 -7.90 -12.35
C TYR A 232 10.99 -7.03 -12.05
N ILE A 233 10.79 -5.95 -11.28
CA ILE A 233 11.84 -4.99 -10.94
C ILE A 233 12.99 -5.69 -10.19
N ARG A 234 12.67 -6.63 -9.28
CA ARG A 234 13.66 -7.42 -8.52
C ARG A 234 14.27 -8.59 -9.30
N SER A 235 13.74 -8.94 -10.46
CA SER A 235 14.23 -10.07 -11.26
C SER A 235 15.52 -9.74 -12.00
N SER A 236 16.33 -10.78 -12.29
CA SER A 236 17.45 -10.69 -13.22
C SER A 236 16.97 -10.35 -14.65
N GLU A 237 17.88 -9.89 -15.50
CA GLU A 237 17.58 -9.60 -16.91
C GLU A 237 16.94 -10.80 -17.63
N GLU A 238 17.50 -12.00 -17.45
CA GLU A 238 16.93 -13.24 -17.98
C GLU A 238 15.52 -13.51 -17.44
N GLY A 239 15.28 -13.26 -16.16
CA GLY A 239 13.97 -13.40 -15.51
C GLY A 239 12.94 -12.44 -16.09
N ARG A 240 13.33 -11.19 -16.35
CA ARG A 240 12.51 -10.15 -17.00
C ARG A 240 12.19 -10.55 -18.45
N ALA A 241 13.20 -10.96 -19.23
CA ALA A 241 13.02 -11.39 -20.60
C ALA A 241 12.06 -12.58 -20.68
N ARG A 242 12.22 -13.60 -19.85
CA ARG A 242 11.35 -14.78 -19.78
C ARG A 242 9.91 -14.41 -19.39
N MET A 243 9.71 -13.49 -18.44
CA MET A 243 8.35 -13.03 -18.11
C MET A 243 7.69 -12.37 -19.32
N GLN A 244 8.40 -11.46 -20.01
CA GLN A 244 7.86 -10.76 -21.19
C GLN A 244 7.56 -11.71 -22.34
N GLU A 245 8.41 -12.70 -22.60
CA GLU A 245 8.19 -13.74 -23.61
C GLU A 245 6.94 -14.58 -23.27
N ASN A 246 6.82 -15.04 -22.04
CA ASN A 246 5.66 -15.80 -21.58
C ASN A 246 4.36 -14.99 -21.65
N LEU A 247 4.40 -13.69 -21.33
CA LEU A 247 3.23 -12.80 -21.47
C LEU A 247 2.84 -12.64 -22.94
N ARG A 248 3.82 -12.42 -23.85
CA ARG A 248 3.56 -12.29 -25.30
C ARG A 248 2.90 -13.55 -25.83
N TRP A 249 3.53 -14.71 -25.56
CA TRP A 249 2.97 -16.01 -25.97
C TRP A 249 1.56 -16.20 -25.41
N TYR A 250 1.33 -15.85 -24.13
CA TYR A 250 0.03 -16.05 -23.50
C TYR A 250 -1.06 -15.19 -24.12
N LEU A 251 -0.77 -13.91 -24.37
CA LEU A 251 -1.74 -12.97 -24.94
C LEU A 251 -2.00 -13.21 -26.42
N TYR A 252 -0.96 -13.36 -27.22
CA TYR A 252 -1.10 -13.44 -28.68
C TYR A 252 -1.34 -14.86 -29.19
N ASP A 253 -0.56 -15.84 -28.74
CA ASP A 253 -0.61 -17.19 -29.30
C ASP A 253 -1.63 -18.08 -28.58
N HIS A 254 -1.77 -17.95 -27.25
CA HIS A 254 -2.67 -18.81 -26.47
C HIS A 254 -4.09 -18.27 -26.37
N LEU A 255 -4.24 -16.97 -26.07
CA LEU A 255 -5.55 -16.30 -25.98
C LEU A 255 -6.02 -15.75 -27.34
N GLY A 256 -5.10 -15.55 -28.29
CA GLY A 256 -5.42 -15.19 -29.67
C GLY A 256 -5.75 -13.72 -29.91
N TYR A 257 -5.38 -12.81 -28.99
CA TYR A 257 -5.61 -11.38 -29.19
C TYR A 257 -4.72 -10.80 -30.28
N ALA A 258 -5.27 -9.91 -31.10
CA ALA A 258 -4.49 -9.13 -32.05
C ALA A 258 -3.79 -7.93 -31.37
N PRO A 259 -2.67 -7.42 -31.95
CA PRO A 259 -2.08 -6.16 -31.49
C PRO A 259 -3.10 -5.01 -31.50
N GLY A 260 -3.17 -4.25 -30.40
CA GLY A 260 -4.10 -3.14 -30.21
C GLY A 260 -5.55 -3.53 -29.90
N GLU A 261 -5.88 -4.82 -29.88
CA GLU A 261 -7.21 -5.30 -29.50
C GLU A 261 -7.49 -5.02 -27.99
N GLN A 262 -8.76 -4.77 -27.65
CA GLN A 262 -9.15 -4.54 -26.26
C GLN A 262 -9.35 -5.85 -25.50
N VAL A 263 -8.52 -6.08 -24.52
CA VAL A 263 -8.65 -7.17 -23.55
C VAL A 263 -9.43 -6.64 -22.35
N VAL A 264 -10.56 -7.24 -22.05
CA VAL A 264 -11.35 -6.91 -20.86
C VAL A 264 -10.84 -7.75 -19.71
N ILE A 265 -10.20 -7.11 -18.72
CA ILE A 265 -9.61 -7.78 -17.56
C ILE A 265 -10.54 -7.58 -16.36
N PRO A 266 -11.16 -8.66 -15.84
CA PRO A 266 -11.93 -8.59 -14.60
C PRO A 266 -11.04 -8.32 -13.39
N TYR A 267 -11.46 -7.35 -12.57
CA TYR A 267 -10.84 -6.94 -11.31
C TYR A 267 -11.79 -7.11 -10.13
N ALA A 268 -11.22 -7.22 -8.96
CA ALA A 268 -11.90 -7.12 -7.69
C ALA A 268 -11.17 -6.09 -6.81
N THR A 269 -11.91 -5.09 -6.34
CA THR A 269 -11.41 -4.15 -5.34
C THR A 269 -11.95 -4.56 -3.98
N LEU A 270 -11.06 -4.80 -3.03
CA LEU A 270 -11.39 -5.11 -1.64
C LEU A 270 -11.22 -3.82 -0.82
N VAL A 271 -12.31 -3.31 -0.28
CA VAL A 271 -12.31 -2.14 0.62
C VAL A 271 -12.61 -2.63 2.02
N TRP A 272 -11.59 -2.69 2.85
CA TRP A 272 -11.71 -3.00 4.26
C TRP A 272 -11.83 -1.72 5.06
N LEU A 273 -12.86 -1.62 5.90
CA LEU A 273 -13.16 -0.46 6.72
C LEU A 273 -13.31 -0.85 8.18
N THR A 274 -12.77 -0.01 9.06
CA THR A 274 -12.97 -0.08 10.50
C THR A 274 -12.95 1.33 11.09
N HIS A 275 -13.21 1.47 12.36
CA HIS A 275 -13.20 2.72 13.13
C HIS A 275 -12.65 2.48 14.55
N LEU A 276 -12.20 3.56 15.18
CA LEU A 276 -11.77 3.57 16.57
C LEU A 276 -12.94 3.48 17.54
#